data_d16cb81974b873d7bb01becfb485d7bf
#
_entry.id   d16cb81974b873d7bb01becfb485d7bf
#
_cell.length_a   1.000
_cell.length_b   1.000
_cell.length_c   1.000
_cell.angle_alpha   90.00
_cell.angle_beta   90.00
_cell.angle_gamma   90.00
#
_symmetry.space_group_name_H-M   'P 1'
#
loop_
_entity.id
_entity.type
_entity.pdbx_description
1 polymer ?
#
loop_
_entity_poly.entity_id
_entity_poly.type
_entity_poly.pdbx_seq_one_letter_code
_entity_poly.pdbx_strand_id
1 'polypeptide(L)'
;MAVIGLFLGGTAAWADEAPLRYVNLGDSYSSGAGIQPAVATAPPQCSQSQLNWAHDIARVKRYQLVDVSCSGADTSDFRASQSPGVAPQLNALTADTKLVTLTIGGNDNSVFTSSIQKCATAAATTAGQGNPCQRAYGDSFVDTINSSNYPNIVKALKDVRAKAPNARVAISGYLTILPATQGCYPIMPIAAGDVPYLNGIQAALNNAVKRAAQQTGATYLDVTAISQGHDACQSPFKRWVEPIVPINAAPVHPNFVGEGVMAKNALDVLGLGIGIGL
;
A
#
# COMPACT_ATOMS: atom_id res chain seq x y z
N MET A 1 -40.61 -50.73 -39.24
CA MET A 1 -39.38 -50.77 -38.44
C MET A 1 -39.01 -49.34 -38.15
N ALA A 2 -39.23 -48.86 -36.90
CA ALA A 2 -38.88 -47.51 -36.45
C ALA A 2 -37.56 -47.60 -35.69
N VAL A 3 -36.55 -46.86 -36.13
CA VAL A 3 -35.26 -46.77 -35.46
C VAL A 3 -35.32 -45.57 -34.49
N ILE A 4 -35.28 -45.85 -33.19
CA ILE A 4 -35.20 -44.87 -32.14
C ILE A 4 -33.70 -44.52 -31.95
N GLY A 5 -33.31 -43.35 -32.37
CA GLY A 5 -31.96 -42.82 -32.08
C GLY A 5 -31.85 -42.32 -30.65
N LEU A 6 -31.00 -42.94 -29.82
CA LEU A 6 -30.65 -42.47 -28.49
C LEU A 6 -29.66 -41.30 -28.61
N PHE A 7 -30.07 -40.08 -28.30
CA PHE A 7 -29.15 -38.95 -28.10
C PHE A 7 -28.56 -39.05 -26.69
N LEU A 8 -27.30 -39.46 -26.57
CA LEU A 8 -26.52 -39.32 -25.35
C LEU A 8 -26.08 -37.85 -25.23
N GLY A 9 -26.83 -37.09 -24.45
CA GLY A 9 -26.43 -35.73 -24.04
C GLY A 9 -25.25 -35.80 -23.11
N GLY A 10 -24.04 -35.55 -23.60
CA GLY A 10 -22.87 -35.35 -22.77
C GLY A 10 -22.98 -34.03 -22.05
N THR A 11 -23.14 -34.07 -20.71
CA THR A 11 -22.96 -32.88 -19.85
C THR A 11 -21.48 -32.54 -19.87
N ALA A 12 -21.10 -31.46 -20.56
CA ALA A 12 -19.78 -30.88 -20.41
C ALA A 12 -19.63 -30.42 -18.95
N ALA A 13 -18.87 -31.15 -18.17
CA ALA A 13 -18.43 -30.71 -16.87
C ALA A 13 -17.53 -29.46 -17.09
N TRP A 14 -18.01 -28.33 -16.69
CA TRP A 14 -17.17 -27.12 -16.61
C TRP A 14 -16.07 -27.43 -15.58
N ALA A 15 -14.85 -27.63 -16.06
CA ALA A 15 -13.70 -27.69 -15.17
C ALA A 15 -13.59 -26.34 -14.49
N ASP A 16 -13.77 -26.30 -13.18
CA ASP A 16 -13.59 -25.12 -12.37
C ASP A 16 -12.10 -24.72 -12.50
N GLU A 17 -11.83 -23.62 -13.19
CA GLU A 17 -10.46 -23.16 -13.42
C GLU A 17 -9.83 -22.84 -12.05
N ALA A 18 -8.65 -23.39 -11.78
CA ALA A 18 -7.99 -23.19 -10.49
C ALA A 18 -7.84 -21.69 -10.18
N PRO A 19 -8.09 -21.28 -8.92
CA PRO A 19 -7.99 -19.88 -8.55
C PRO A 19 -6.63 -19.27 -8.91
N LEU A 20 -6.65 -18.07 -9.48
CA LEU A 20 -5.45 -17.33 -9.84
C LEU A 20 -4.57 -17.09 -8.60
N ARG A 21 -3.27 -17.42 -8.70
CA ARG A 21 -2.30 -17.14 -7.64
C ARG A 21 -2.00 -15.65 -7.59
N TYR A 22 -2.30 -15.05 -6.46
CA TYR A 22 -2.11 -13.64 -6.14
C TYR A 22 -1.16 -13.49 -4.95
N VAL A 23 -0.12 -12.65 -5.06
CA VAL A 23 0.84 -12.38 -4.00
C VAL A 23 0.77 -10.91 -3.63
N ASN A 24 0.62 -10.62 -2.33
CA ASN A 24 0.73 -9.29 -1.77
C ASN A 24 2.07 -9.14 -1.05
N LEU A 25 2.83 -8.12 -1.43
CA LEU A 25 4.11 -7.73 -0.85
C LEU A 25 3.97 -6.36 -0.19
N GLY A 26 5.04 -5.91 0.45
CA GLY A 26 5.18 -4.52 0.83
C GLY A 26 5.21 -4.26 2.33
N ASP A 27 4.91 -3.01 2.66
CA ASP A 27 5.05 -2.45 3.99
C ASP A 27 3.72 -2.43 4.79
N SER A 28 3.64 -1.56 5.79
CA SER A 28 2.48 -1.43 6.67
C SER A 28 1.19 -1.00 5.99
N TYR A 29 1.26 -0.27 4.88
CA TYR A 29 0.09 0.10 4.07
C TYR A 29 -0.43 -1.08 3.25
N SER A 30 0.42 -2.07 2.93
CA SER A 30 -0.01 -3.33 2.34
C SER A 30 -0.50 -4.33 3.38
N SER A 31 0.06 -4.30 4.59
CA SER A 31 -0.34 -5.25 5.64
C SER A 31 -1.64 -4.87 6.35
N GLY A 32 -2.11 -3.61 6.24
CA GLY A 32 -3.24 -3.10 6.99
C GLY A 32 -2.92 -2.97 8.48
N ALA A 33 -1.74 -2.42 8.80
CA ALA A 33 -1.18 -2.42 10.14
C ALA A 33 -2.13 -1.83 11.19
N GLY A 34 -2.37 -2.60 12.25
CA GLY A 34 -3.20 -2.21 13.39
C GLY A 34 -4.71 -2.47 13.20
N ILE A 35 -5.18 -2.83 12.01
CA ILE A 35 -6.59 -3.14 11.77
C ILE A 35 -6.90 -4.56 12.24
N GLN A 36 -7.98 -4.71 12.99
CA GLN A 36 -8.45 -6.02 13.47
C GLN A 36 -9.58 -6.58 12.57
N PRO A 37 -9.69 -7.91 12.44
CA PRO A 37 -8.88 -8.95 13.02
C PRO A 37 -7.54 -9.16 12.31
N ALA A 38 -6.50 -9.48 13.08
CA ALA A 38 -5.21 -9.86 12.54
C ALA A 38 -5.25 -11.24 11.87
N VAL A 39 -4.32 -11.49 10.93
CA VAL A 39 -4.11 -12.81 10.32
C VAL A 39 -3.36 -13.69 11.31
N ALA A 40 -4.03 -14.69 11.90
CA ALA A 40 -3.48 -15.52 12.97
C ALA A 40 -2.25 -16.34 12.58
N THR A 41 -2.09 -16.64 11.29
CA THR A 41 -0.97 -17.44 10.75
C THR A 41 0.22 -16.60 10.32
N ALA A 42 0.07 -15.28 10.27
CA ALA A 42 1.15 -14.37 9.91
C ALA A 42 2.08 -14.12 11.10
N PRO A 43 3.37 -13.79 10.85
CA PRO A 43 4.27 -13.34 11.91
C PRO A 43 3.67 -12.11 12.62
N PRO A 44 3.52 -12.10 13.95
CA PRO A 44 2.83 -11.02 14.68
C PRO A 44 3.42 -9.62 14.42
N GLN A 45 4.76 -9.54 14.23
CA GLN A 45 5.46 -8.29 13.94
C GLN A 45 5.10 -7.69 12.58
N CYS A 46 4.58 -8.48 11.63
CA CYS A 46 4.11 -7.99 10.35
C CYS A 46 2.77 -7.27 10.42
N SER A 47 2.02 -7.44 11.51
CA SER A 47 0.73 -6.78 11.75
C SER A 47 -0.24 -6.91 10.57
N GLN A 48 -0.29 -8.09 9.93
CA GLN A 48 -1.20 -8.32 8.80
C GLN A 48 -2.64 -8.37 9.27
N SER A 49 -3.51 -7.63 8.58
CA SER A 49 -4.95 -7.62 8.81
C SER A 49 -5.69 -8.50 7.78
N GLN A 50 -6.74 -9.18 8.23
CA GLN A 50 -7.69 -9.84 7.33
C GLN A 50 -8.54 -8.85 6.52
N LEU A 51 -8.45 -7.55 6.82
CA LEU A 51 -9.16 -6.45 6.18
C LEU A 51 -8.22 -5.50 5.42
N ASN A 52 -7.02 -5.95 5.08
CA ASN A 52 -6.16 -5.17 4.17
C ASN A 52 -6.67 -5.27 2.72
N TRP A 53 -6.24 -4.35 1.89
CA TRP A 53 -6.70 -4.23 0.50
C TRP A 53 -6.46 -5.48 -0.35
N ALA A 54 -5.43 -6.26 -0.05
CA ALA A 54 -5.15 -7.49 -0.77
C ALA A 54 -6.17 -8.59 -0.44
N HIS A 55 -6.58 -8.72 0.82
CA HIS A 55 -7.64 -9.64 1.23
C HIS A 55 -8.98 -9.26 0.59
N ASP A 56 -9.27 -7.95 0.47
CA ASP A 56 -10.48 -7.48 -0.20
C ASP A 56 -10.48 -7.82 -1.69
N ILE A 57 -9.36 -7.58 -2.40
CA ILE A 57 -9.19 -7.98 -3.81
C ILE A 57 -9.37 -9.49 -3.97
N ALA A 58 -8.70 -10.27 -3.11
CA ALA A 58 -8.74 -11.73 -3.19
C ALA A 58 -10.16 -12.27 -2.96
N ARG A 59 -10.89 -11.68 -2.00
CA ARG A 59 -12.28 -12.06 -1.69
C ARG A 59 -13.21 -11.75 -2.86
N VAL A 60 -13.12 -10.55 -3.45
CA VAL A 60 -13.95 -10.14 -4.58
C VAL A 60 -13.69 -10.97 -5.82
N LYS A 61 -12.42 -11.31 -6.08
CA LYS A 61 -12.00 -12.03 -7.29
C LYS A 61 -11.87 -13.54 -7.11
N ARG A 62 -12.02 -14.05 -5.88
CA ARG A 62 -11.79 -15.46 -5.53
C ARG A 62 -10.40 -15.93 -5.89
N TYR A 63 -9.40 -15.07 -5.69
CA TYR A 63 -7.99 -15.41 -5.95
C TYR A 63 -7.38 -16.14 -4.76
N GLN A 64 -6.39 -16.99 -5.05
CA GLN A 64 -5.56 -17.63 -4.02
C GLN A 64 -4.50 -16.63 -3.57
N LEU A 65 -4.75 -15.95 -2.44
CA LEU A 65 -3.84 -14.96 -1.87
C LEU A 65 -2.71 -15.62 -1.09
N VAL A 66 -1.49 -15.16 -1.35
CA VAL A 66 -0.32 -15.32 -0.49
C VAL A 66 0.10 -13.94 -0.05
N ASP A 67 -0.21 -13.58 1.19
CA ASP A 67 0.15 -12.28 1.75
C ASP A 67 1.42 -12.40 2.60
N VAL A 68 2.47 -11.71 2.17
CA VAL A 68 3.76 -11.63 2.87
C VAL A 68 4.17 -10.19 3.15
N SER A 69 3.24 -9.24 3.02
CA SER A 69 3.44 -7.85 3.43
C SER A 69 3.76 -7.79 4.93
N CYS A 70 4.60 -6.85 5.32
CA CYS A 70 5.05 -6.78 6.70
C CYS A 70 5.24 -5.32 7.14
N SER A 71 4.63 -4.95 8.25
CA SER A 71 4.74 -3.61 8.82
C SER A 71 6.20 -3.23 9.03
N GLY A 72 6.59 -2.02 8.60
CA GLY A 72 7.96 -1.52 8.71
C GLY A 72 8.91 -2.01 7.60
N ALA A 73 8.47 -2.88 6.69
CA ALA A 73 9.33 -3.35 5.60
C ALA A 73 9.84 -2.20 4.72
N ASP A 74 11.11 -2.28 4.37
CA ASP A 74 11.75 -1.47 3.35
C ASP A 74 12.09 -2.32 2.11
N THR A 75 12.66 -1.72 1.08
CA THR A 75 12.98 -2.45 -0.16
C THR A 75 14.05 -3.54 0.01
N SER A 76 14.86 -3.51 1.07
CA SER A 76 15.87 -4.54 1.35
C SER A 76 15.22 -5.84 1.85
N ASP A 77 14.08 -5.75 2.53
CA ASP A 77 13.33 -6.89 3.08
C ASP A 77 12.70 -7.77 2.00
N PHE A 78 12.70 -7.29 0.77
CA PHE A 78 12.35 -8.14 -0.37
C PHE A 78 13.38 -9.25 -0.59
N ARG A 79 14.65 -9.02 -0.26
CA ARG A 79 15.77 -9.95 -0.48
C ARG A 79 16.33 -10.57 0.79
N ALA A 80 16.11 -9.90 1.92
CA ALA A 80 16.63 -10.30 3.22
C ALA A 80 15.46 -10.54 4.21
N SER A 81 15.72 -11.25 5.28
CA SER A 81 14.77 -11.38 6.38
C SER A 81 14.69 -10.06 7.15
N GLN A 82 13.48 -9.51 7.29
CA GLN A 82 13.24 -8.29 8.07
C GLN A 82 13.51 -8.51 9.56
N SER A 83 13.17 -9.68 10.05
CA SER A 83 13.37 -10.07 11.45
C SER A 83 13.28 -11.58 11.60
N PRO A 84 13.71 -12.17 12.75
CA PRO A 84 13.57 -13.59 12.99
C PRO A 84 12.16 -14.11 12.72
N GLY A 85 12.02 -15.13 11.89
CA GLY A 85 10.75 -15.73 11.51
C GLY A 85 10.02 -15.04 10.34
N VAL A 86 10.55 -13.95 9.79
CA VAL A 86 10.02 -13.27 8.59
C VAL A 86 10.93 -13.56 7.41
N ALA A 87 10.47 -14.38 6.48
CA ALA A 87 11.25 -14.69 5.28
C ALA A 87 11.34 -13.49 4.32
N PRO A 88 12.38 -13.42 3.47
CA PRO A 88 12.44 -12.44 2.39
C PRO A 88 11.16 -12.49 1.53
N GLN A 89 10.54 -11.33 1.28
CA GLN A 89 9.23 -11.29 0.62
C GLN A 89 9.25 -11.88 -0.79
N LEU A 90 10.35 -11.77 -1.52
CA LEU A 90 10.50 -12.36 -2.87
C LEU A 90 10.41 -13.89 -2.88
N ASN A 91 10.56 -14.56 -1.74
CA ASN A 91 10.43 -16.02 -1.66
C ASN A 91 8.99 -16.51 -1.91
N ALA A 92 8.00 -15.63 -1.76
CA ALA A 92 6.59 -15.95 -2.06
C ALA A 92 6.26 -15.95 -3.56
N LEU A 93 7.13 -15.36 -4.38
CA LEU A 93 6.91 -15.23 -5.82
C LEU A 93 7.37 -16.47 -6.58
N THR A 94 6.58 -16.87 -7.56
CA THR A 94 6.83 -18.02 -8.44
C THR A 94 6.40 -17.69 -9.87
N ALA A 95 6.82 -18.48 -10.85
CA ALA A 95 6.49 -18.25 -12.27
C ALA A 95 4.99 -18.38 -12.57
N ASP A 96 4.21 -19.06 -11.72
CA ASP A 96 2.75 -19.20 -11.82
C ASP A 96 2.00 -18.05 -11.15
N THR A 97 2.68 -17.14 -10.43
CA THR A 97 2.06 -15.91 -9.89
C THR A 97 1.48 -15.08 -11.04
N LYS A 98 0.22 -14.66 -10.91
CA LYS A 98 -0.52 -13.90 -11.94
C LYS A 98 -0.78 -12.46 -11.57
N LEU A 99 -0.88 -12.16 -10.29
CA LEU A 99 -1.03 -10.81 -9.78
C LEU A 99 -0.07 -10.58 -8.62
N VAL A 100 0.57 -9.43 -8.61
CA VAL A 100 1.34 -8.92 -7.45
C VAL A 100 0.85 -7.51 -7.16
N THR A 101 0.54 -7.24 -5.91
CA THR A 101 0.26 -5.89 -5.41
C THR A 101 1.19 -5.53 -4.27
N LEU A 102 1.51 -4.25 -4.12
CA LEU A 102 2.39 -3.79 -3.06
C LEU A 102 2.30 -2.27 -2.80
N THR A 103 2.70 -1.88 -1.61
CA THR A 103 3.20 -0.55 -1.25
C THR A 103 4.62 -0.71 -0.71
N ILE A 104 5.57 0.11 -1.09
CA ILE A 104 6.96 0.04 -0.61
C ILE A 104 7.72 1.34 -0.86
N GLY A 105 8.74 1.58 -0.07
CA GLY A 105 9.70 2.68 -0.24
C GLY A 105 9.52 3.81 0.78
N GLY A 106 8.41 3.86 1.51
CA GLY A 106 8.21 4.83 2.59
C GLY A 106 9.17 4.62 3.75
N ASN A 107 9.52 3.37 4.06
CA ASN A 107 10.45 3.03 5.14
C ASN A 107 11.91 3.06 4.74
N ASP A 108 12.21 3.09 3.44
CA ASP A 108 13.59 3.26 2.97
C ASP A 108 14.19 4.52 3.59
N ASN A 109 15.38 4.39 4.17
CA ASN A 109 16.05 5.47 4.91
C ASN A 109 15.18 6.11 6.03
N SER A 110 14.17 5.39 6.50
CA SER A 110 13.21 5.86 7.51
C SER A 110 12.49 7.15 7.14
N VAL A 111 12.34 7.48 5.86
CA VAL A 111 11.79 8.78 5.41
C VAL A 111 10.39 9.03 5.98
N PHE A 112 9.50 8.03 5.91
CA PHE A 112 8.13 8.16 6.42
C PHE A 112 8.12 8.49 7.92
N THR A 113 8.73 7.65 8.74
CA THR A 113 8.74 7.82 10.20
C THR A 113 9.51 9.07 10.61
N SER A 114 10.71 9.29 10.02
CA SER A 114 11.56 10.42 10.39
C SER A 114 10.95 11.77 10.04
N SER A 115 10.30 11.91 8.88
CA SER A 115 9.68 13.19 8.51
C SER A 115 8.57 13.56 9.48
N ILE A 116 7.71 12.63 9.84
CA ILE A 116 6.62 12.87 10.80
C ILE A 116 7.17 13.18 12.19
N GLN A 117 8.08 12.34 12.71
CA GLN A 117 8.62 12.52 14.08
C GLN A 117 9.43 13.80 14.24
N LYS A 118 10.31 14.10 13.27
CA LYS A 118 11.14 15.31 13.30
C LYS A 118 10.29 16.57 13.17
N CYS A 119 9.27 16.55 12.29
CA CYS A 119 8.36 17.69 12.16
C CYS A 119 7.45 17.85 13.39
N ALA A 120 7.04 16.76 14.03
CA ALA A 120 6.30 16.80 15.29
C ALA A 120 7.16 17.41 16.43
N THR A 121 8.42 16.98 16.53
CA THR A 121 9.37 17.53 17.51
C THR A 121 9.61 19.02 17.27
N ALA A 122 9.81 19.42 16.01
CA ALA A 122 9.98 20.83 15.65
C ALA A 122 8.72 21.66 15.96
N ALA A 123 7.53 21.15 15.66
CA ALA A 123 6.27 21.82 15.96
C ALA A 123 6.05 22.05 17.46
N ALA A 124 6.49 21.13 18.31
CA ALA A 124 6.39 21.29 19.77
C ALA A 124 7.17 22.50 20.27
N THR A 125 8.30 22.86 19.65
CA THR A 125 9.11 24.03 20.05
C THR A 125 8.45 25.37 19.75
N THR A 126 7.44 25.38 18.89
CA THR A 126 6.73 26.58 18.44
C THR A 126 5.23 26.54 18.75
N ALA A 127 4.80 25.60 19.60
CA ALA A 127 3.37 25.34 19.88
C ALA A 127 2.52 25.21 18.58
N GLY A 128 3.08 24.57 17.55
CA GLY A 128 2.40 24.33 16.27
C GLY A 128 2.39 25.53 15.33
N GLN A 129 3.17 26.58 15.59
CA GLN A 129 3.20 27.78 14.75
C GLN A 129 4.39 27.79 13.77
N GLY A 130 4.22 28.51 12.66
CA GLY A 130 5.27 28.71 11.66
C GLY A 130 5.66 27.43 10.92
N ASN A 131 6.89 27.39 10.41
CA ASN A 131 7.44 26.28 9.64
C ASN A 131 8.81 25.79 10.18
N PRO A 132 8.90 25.41 11.46
CA PRO A 132 10.17 25.05 12.09
C PRO A 132 10.82 23.82 11.45
N CYS A 133 10.04 22.85 10.96
CA CYS A 133 10.55 21.65 10.34
C CYS A 133 11.20 21.96 8.97
N GLN A 134 10.53 22.70 8.13
CA GLN A 134 11.08 23.12 6.83
C GLN A 134 12.39 23.91 7.00
N ARG A 135 12.44 24.81 8.00
CA ARG A 135 13.67 25.56 8.28
C ARG A 135 14.81 24.67 8.76
N ALA A 136 14.51 23.61 9.51
CA ALA A 136 15.52 22.72 10.06
C ALA A 136 16.06 21.71 9.04
N TYR A 137 15.21 21.22 8.12
CA TYR A 137 15.54 20.07 7.27
C TYR A 137 15.58 20.40 5.78
N GLY A 138 15.05 21.55 5.33
CA GLY A 138 15.09 21.98 3.92
C GLY A 138 14.65 20.86 2.97
N ASP A 139 15.46 20.60 1.96
CA ASP A 139 15.16 19.59 0.94
C ASP A 139 15.67 18.18 1.27
N SER A 140 16.27 17.97 2.45
CA SER A 140 16.99 16.74 2.80
C SER A 140 16.16 15.46 2.64
N PHE A 141 14.86 15.48 2.96
CA PHE A 141 13.96 14.33 2.76
C PHE A 141 13.71 14.06 1.28
N VAL A 142 13.45 15.13 0.50
CA VAL A 142 13.21 15.02 -0.95
C VAL A 142 14.46 14.54 -1.67
N ASP A 143 15.64 15.04 -1.28
CA ASP A 143 16.93 14.60 -1.81
C ASP A 143 17.17 13.11 -1.51
N THR A 144 16.89 12.66 -0.29
CA THR A 144 16.98 11.24 0.09
C THR A 144 16.02 10.38 -0.74
N ILE A 145 14.77 10.81 -0.92
CA ILE A 145 13.79 10.11 -1.76
C ILE A 145 14.31 9.97 -3.19
N ASN A 146 14.83 11.02 -3.78
CA ASN A 146 15.27 11.00 -5.18
C ASN A 146 16.57 10.24 -5.38
N SER A 147 17.54 10.38 -4.46
CA SER A 147 18.87 9.78 -4.61
C SER A 147 18.97 8.34 -4.13
N SER A 148 18.08 7.92 -3.21
CA SER A 148 18.17 6.59 -2.58
C SER A 148 16.86 5.80 -2.70
N ASN A 149 15.73 6.31 -2.20
CA ASN A 149 14.48 5.52 -2.20
C ASN A 149 14.04 5.17 -3.64
N TYR A 150 14.07 6.14 -4.55
CA TYR A 150 13.68 5.90 -5.95
C TYR A 150 14.47 4.75 -6.62
N PRO A 151 15.82 4.74 -6.65
CA PRO A 151 16.56 3.63 -7.25
C PRO A 151 16.33 2.30 -6.52
N ASN A 152 16.10 2.32 -5.20
CA ASN A 152 15.79 1.13 -4.43
C ASN A 152 14.43 0.53 -4.82
N ILE A 153 13.40 1.37 -4.99
CA ILE A 153 12.07 0.94 -5.47
C ILE A 153 12.16 0.36 -6.88
N VAL A 154 12.92 1.00 -7.78
CA VAL A 154 13.18 0.48 -9.14
C VAL A 154 13.81 -0.91 -9.06
N LYS A 155 14.81 -1.09 -8.20
CA LYS A 155 15.47 -2.39 -8.03
C LYS A 155 14.50 -3.44 -7.49
N ALA A 156 13.70 -3.10 -6.48
CA ALA A 156 12.71 -4.00 -5.90
C ALA A 156 11.69 -4.47 -6.95
N LEU A 157 11.15 -3.57 -7.76
CA LEU A 157 10.19 -3.91 -8.82
C LEU A 157 10.82 -4.76 -9.93
N LYS A 158 12.10 -4.54 -10.29
CA LYS A 158 12.82 -5.41 -11.23
C LYS A 158 12.96 -6.84 -10.68
N ASP A 159 13.26 -6.98 -9.40
CA ASP A 159 13.40 -8.30 -8.77
C ASP A 159 12.05 -9.02 -8.68
N VAL A 160 10.95 -8.29 -8.40
CA VAL A 160 9.58 -8.85 -8.46
C VAL A 160 9.29 -9.41 -9.84
N ARG A 161 9.59 -8.66 -10.91
CA ARG A 161 9.37 -9.13 -12.28
C ARG A 161 10.25 -10.30 -12.66
N ALA A 162 11.48 -10.34 -12.18
CA ALA A 162 12.39 -11.48 -12.43
C ALA A 162 11.87 -12.77 -11.78
N LYS A 163 11.26 -12.68 -10.59
CA LYS A 163 10.68 -13.82 -9.86
C LYS A 163 9.31 -14.24 -10.37
N ALA A 164 8.50 -13.28 -10.83
CA ALA A 164 7.14 -13.50 -11.33
C ALA A 164 6.96 -12.90 -12.75
N PRO A 165 7.63 -13.45 -13.78
CA PRO A 165 7.69 -12.85 -15.12
C PRO A 165 6.32 -12.77 -15.81
N ASN A 166 5.37 -13.61 -15.42
CA ASN A 166 4.04 -13.69 -15.98
C ASN A 166 2.99 -12.90 -15.18
N ALA A 167 3.41 -12.24 -14.09
CA ALA A 167 2.49 -11.51 -13.23
C ALA A 167 2.20 -10.10 -13.75
N ARG A 168 0.95 -9.67 -13.57
CA ARG A 168 0.64 -8.26 -13.53
C ARG A 168 1.14 -7.70 -12.19
N VAL A 169 1.97 -6.66 -12.23
CA VAL A 169 2.52 -6.03 -11.03
C VAL A 169 1.91 -4.65 -10.88
N ALA A 170 1.30 -4.38 -9.74
CA ALA A 170 0.72 -3.08 -9.41
C ALA A 170 1.29 -2.57 -8.07
N ILE A 171 1.75 -1.33 -8.06
CA ILE A 171 2.26 -0.65 -6.87
C ILE A 171 1.42 0.58 -6.57
N SER A 172 0.97 0.70 -5.32
CA SER A 172 0.19 1.85 -4.87
C SER A 172 1.11 2.96 -4.33
N GLY A 173 0.71 4.21 -4.58
CA GLY A 173 1.15 5.33 -3.76
C GLY A 173 0.54 5.28 -2.36
N TYR A 174 0.90 6.27 -1.53
CA TYR A 174 0.39 6.43 -0.17
C TYR A 174 -0.76 7.43 -0.15
N LEU A 175 -1.81 7.12 0.59
CA LEU A 175 -2.99 7.98 0.79
C LEU A 175 -2.59 9.34 1.40
N THR A 176 -3.33 10.38 1.08
CA THR A 176 -3.12 11.73 1.63
C THR A 176 -3.23 11.73 3.16
N ILE A 177 -2.16 12.15 3.82
CA ILE A 177 -2.06 12.12 5.29
C ILE A 177 -2.57 13.43 5.91
N LEU A 178 -2.26 14.56 5.29
CA LEU A 178 -2.58 15.89 5.79
C LEU A 178 -3.46 16.65 4.81
N PRO A 179 -4.30 17.58 5.28
CA PRO A 179 -5.05 18.48 4.39
C PRO A 179 -4.10 19.38 3.60
N ALA A 180 -4.62 20.03 2.54
CA ALA A 180 -3.76 20.78 1.62
C ALA A 180 -3.01 21.94 2.28
N THR A 181 -3.64 22.65 3.22
CA THR A 181 -3.09 23.90 3.79
C THR A 181 -3.17 24.01 5.30
N GLN A 182 -4.29 23.63 5.91
CA GLN A 182 -4.49 23.79 7.35
C GLN A 182 -4.44 22.43 8.04
N GLY A 183 -3.42 22.24 8.88
CA GLY A 183 -3.32 21.08 9.76
C GLY A 183 -4.30 21.13 10.92
N CYS A 184 -4.19 20.12 11.78
CA CYS A 184 -5.05 19.96 12.95
C CYS A 184 -4.22 19.79 14.25
N TYR A 185 -3.18 20.62 14.42
CA TYR A 185 -2.40 20.60 15.65
C TYR A 185 -3.32 20.76 16.89
N PRO A 186 -3.18 19.94 17.95
CA PRO A 186 -2.16 18.92 18.18
C PRO A 186 -2.55 17.48 17.72
N ILE A 187 -3.70 17.25 17.10
CA ILE A 187 -4.18 15.93 16.67
C ILE A 187 -3.17 15.28 15.71
N MET A 188 -2.76 16.02 14.68
CA MET A 188 -1.55 15.78 13.94
C MET A 188 -0.56 16.83 14.37
N PRO A 189 0.54 16.47 15.09
CA PRO A 189 1.43 17.44 15.74
C PRO A 189 2.42 18.06 14.75
N ILE A 190 1.89 18.64 13.68
CA ILE A 190 2.62 19.33 12.62
C ILE A 190 2.29 20.82 12.69
N ALA A 191 3.32 21.67 12.65
CA ALA A 191 3.13 23.11 12.66
C ALA A 191 2.38 23.56 11.40
N ALA A 192 1.55 24.59 11.54
CA ALA A 192 0.66 25.02 10.46
C ALA A 192 1.40 25.35 9.16
N GLY A 193 2.56 26.00 9.24
CA GLY A 193 3.40 26.32 8.07
C GLY A 193 4.20 25.12 7.51
N ASP A 194 4.30 24.00 8.24
CA ASP A 194 4.96 22.77 7.79
C ASP A 194 4.00 21.80 7.11
N VAL A 195 2.69 22.05 7.11
CA VAL A 195 1.72 21.17 6.42
C VAL A 195 2.02 21.08 4.91
N PRO A 196 2.23 22.18 4.18
CA PRO A 196 2.62 22.10 2.78
C PRO A 196 3.99 21.44 2.58
N TYR A 197 4.92 21.60 3.52
CA TYR A 197 6.23 20.97 3.46
C TYR A 197 6.13 19.43 3.53
N LEU A 198 5.39 18.90 4.50
CA LEU A 198 5.15 17.45 4.60
C LEU A 198 4.35 16.89 3.41
N ASN A 199 3.36 17.64 2.93
CA ASN A 199 2.65 17.28 1.69
C ASN A 199 3.61 17.21 0.49
N GLY A 200 4.60 18.11 0.43
CA GLY A 200 5.67 18.09 -0.58
C GLY A 200 6.54 16.83 -0.49
N ILE A 201 6.91 16.40 0.72
CA ILE A 201 7.67 15.15 0.94
C ILE A 201 6.84 13.94 0.51
N GLN A 202 5.58 13.88 0.90
CA GLN A 202 4.67 12.80 0.48
C GLN A 202 4.48 12.76 -1.04
N ALA A 203 4.32 13.92 -1.68
CA ALA A 203 4.21 14.02 -3.12
C ALA A 203 5.49 13.56 -3.84
N ALA A 204 6.67 13.88 -3.30
CA ALA A 204 7.95 13.41 -3.82
C ALA A 204 8.07 11.88 -3.73
N LEU A 205 7.65 11.28 -2.61
CA LEU A 205 7.64 9.83 -2.44
C LEU A 205 6.67 9.15 -3.43
N ASN A 206 5.42 9.62 -3.52
CA ASN A 206 4.44 9.09 -4.47
C ASN A 206 4.92 9.24 -5.92
N ASN A 207 5.60 10.34 -6.26
CA ASN A 207 6.20 10.53 -7.57
C ASN A 207 7.38 9.58 -7.82
N ALA A 208 8.21 9.29 -6.82
CA ALA A 208 9.27 8.29 -6.92
C ALA A 208 8.70 6.89 -7.20
N VAL A 209 7.65 6.49 -6.48
CA VAL A 209 6.92 5.24 -6.71
C VAL A 209 6.33 5.19 -8.14
N LYS A 210 5.68 6.27 -8.58
CA LYS A 210 5.11 6.38 -9.93
C LYS A 210 6.18 6.23 -11.02
N ARG A 211 7.29 6.95 -10.91
CA ARG A 211 8.43 6.87 -11.85
C ARG A 211 9.04 5.46 -11.88
N ALA A 212 9.19 4.83 -10.70
CA ALA A 212 9.71 3.48 -10.59
C ALA A 212 8.77 2.46 -11.27
N ALA A 213 7.46 2.61 -11.08
CA ALA A 213 6.46 1.80 -11.78
C ALA A 213 6.57 1.95 -13.30
N GLN A 214 6.62 3.18 -13.80
CA GLN A 214 6.79 3.48 -15.23
C GLN A 214 8.07 2.88 -15.80
N GLN A 215 9.20 3.03 -15.11
CA GLN A 215 10.50 2.52 -15.56
C GLN A 215 10.55 0.99 -15.61
N THR A 216 9.76 0.31 -14.78
CA THR A 216 9.76 -1.16 -14.67
C THR A 216 8.56 -1.81 -15.36
N GLY A 217 7.65 -1.03 -15.93
CA GLY A 217 6.40 -1.51 -16.54
C GLY A 217 5.38 -2.02 -15.51
N ALA A 218 5.50 -1.69 -14.22
CA ALA A 218 4.45 -1.94 -13.24
C ALA A 218 3.30 -0.93 -13.41
N THR A 219 2.10 -1.32 -13.01
CA THR A 219 0.95 -0.41 -12.97
C THR A 219 1.03 0.44 -11.70
N TYR A 220 1.05 1.76 -11.83
CA TYR A 220 0.93 2.67 -10.69
C TYR A 220 -0.53 2.86 -10.32
N LEU A 221 -0.86 2.66 -9.06
CA LEU A 221 -2.18 2.91 -8.48
C LEU A 221 -2.13 4.28 -7.78
N ASP A 222 -2.67 5.29 -8.44
CA ASP A 222 -2.73 6.65 -7.89
C ASP A 222 -3.89 6.75 -6.91
N VAL A 223 -3.57 6.89 -5.65
CA VAL A 223 -4.55 7.04 -4.56
C VAL A 223 -4.60 8.48 -4.01
N THR A 224 -3.76 9.38 -4.54
CA THR A 224 -3.65 10.75 -4.01
C THR A 224 -4.94 11.55 -4.22
N ALA A 225 -5.43 11.60 -5.46
CA ALA A 225 -6.62 12.41 -5.78
C ALA A 225 -7.88 11.90 -5.09
N ILE A 226 -8.05 10.58 -5.01
CA ILE A 226 -9.25 9.97 -4.41
C ILE A 226 -9.26 10.10 -2.88
N SER A 227 -8.11 10.28 -2.24
CA SER A 227 -7.99 10.41 -0.78
C SER A 227 -8.01 11.86 -0.28
N GLN A 228 -8.08 12.85 -1.17
CA GLN A 228 -8.21 14.25 -0.75
C GLN A 228 -9.48 14.48 0.06
N GLY A 229 -9.33 15.17 1.21
CA GLY A 229 -10.42 15.42 2.14
C GLY A 229 -10.80 14.23 3.03
N HIS A 230 -9.99 13.15 2.99
CA HIS A 230 -10.11 11.98 3.85
C HIS A 230 -8.83 11.75 4.70
N ASP A 231 -8.08 12.83 4.90
CA ASP A 231 -6.81 12.85 5.66
C ASP A 231 -7.01 12.67 7.18
N ALA A 232 -5.91 12.55 7.90
CA ALA A 232 -5.90 12.31 9.34
C ALA A 232 -6.51 13.43 10.20
N CYS A 233 -6.74 14.61 9.63
CA CYS A 233 -7.41 15.72 10.31
C CYS A 233 -8.94 15.68 10.22
N GLN A 234 -9.50 14.78 9.44
CA GLN A 234 -10.95 14.65 9.31
C GLN A 234 -11.55 13.92 10.52
N SER A 235 -12.88 14.05 10.66
CA SER A 235 -13.61 13.30 11.68
C SER A 235 -13.45 11.79 11.52
N PRO A 236 -13.62 10.99 12.58
CA PRO A 236 -13.49 9.52 12.51
C PRO A 236 -14.38 8.85 11.44
N PHE A 237 -15.52 9.47 11.09
CA PHE A 237 -16.45 8.95 10.08
C PHE A 237 -16.07 9.32 8.65
N LYS A 238 -15.11 10.25 8.46
CA LYS A 238 -14.71 10.77 7.16
C LYS A 238 -13.29 10.42 6.77
N ARG A 239 -12.39 10.28 7.76
CA ARG A 239 -10.98 10.00 7.49
C ARG A 239 -10.76 8.56 7.02
N TRP A 240 -9.78 8.39 6.17
CA TRP A 240 -9.28 7.10 5.71
C TRP A 240 -7.88 6.79 6.27
N VAL A 241 -7.21 7.81 6.80
CA VAL A 241 -5.92 7.70 7.48
C VAL A 241 -6.09 8.12 8.92
N GLU A 242 -5.61 7.32 9.85
CA GLU A 242 -5.68 7.59 11.28
C GLU A 242 -4.67 8.67 11.69
N PRO A 243 -4.97 9.50 12.71
CA PRO A 243 -3.99 10.44 13.29
C PRO A 243 -2.96 9.74 14.18
N ILE A 244 -2.12 10.53 14.86
CA ILE A 244 -1.10 10.02 15.80
C ILE A 244 -1.72 9.20 16.95
N VAL A 245 -2.92 9.58 17.42
CA VAL A 245 -3.70 8.77 18.37
C VAL A 245 -4.84 8.12 17.57
N PRO A 246 -4.63 6.87 17.12
CA PRO A 246 -5.55 6.21 16.22
C PRO A 246 -6.72 5.56 16.97
N ILE A 247 -7.77 5.20 16.23
CA ILE A 247 -8.92 4.43 16.75
C ILE A 247 -8.87 2.97 16.28
N ASN A 248 -8.62 2.72 14.99
CA ASN A 248 -8.81 1.40 14.37
C ASN A 248 -7.76 1.03 13.32
N ALA A 249 -6.58 1.63 13.39
CA ALA A 249 -5.40 1.24 12.63
C ALA A 249 -4.14 1.66 13.40
N ALA A 250 -2.95 1.45 12.85
CA ALA A 250 -1.73 2.04 13.39
C ALA A 250 -1.72 3.57 13.21
N PRO A 251 -0.94 4.33 14.02
CA PRO A 251 -0.80 5.78 13.85
C PRO A 251 -0.36 6.17 12.42
N VAL A 252 -1.06 7.11 11.79
CA VAL A 252 -0.78 7.62 10.44
C VAL A 252 -0.86 6.55 9.33
N HIS A 253 -1.70 5.55 9.54
CA HIS A 253 -1.94 4.47 8.58
C HIS A 253 -3.39 4.44 8.09
N PRO A 254 -3.65 3.82 6.94
CA PRO A 254 -5.01 3.59 6.48
C PRO A 254 -5.82 2.84 7.52
N ASN A 255 -7.06 3.24 7.72
CA ASN A 255 -8.05 2.43 8.43
C ASN A 255 -8.74 1.47 7.45
N PHE A 256 -9.68 0.65 7.94
CA PHE A 256 -10.37 -0.35 7.10
C PHE A 256 -11.09 0.28 5.90
N VAL A 257 -11.57 1.54 5.99
CA VAL A 257 -12.19 2.25 4.86
C VAL A 257 -11.12 2.64 3.83
N GLY A 258 -9.98 3.14 4.30
CA GLY A 258 -8.83 3.45 3.46
C GLY A 258 -8.33 2.21 2.70
N GLU A 259 -8.22 1.07 3.37
CA GLU A 259 -7.86 -0.21 2.74
C GLU A 259 -8.90 -0.63 1.67
N GLY A 260 -10.18 -0.53 1.97
CA GLY A 260 -11.25 -0.82 1.02
C GLY A 260 -11.22 0.08 -0.23
N VAL A 261 -10.86 1.37 -0.05
CA VAL A 261 -10.69 2.31 -1.17
C VAL A 261 -9.46 1.97 -2.00
N MET A 262 -8.34 1.57 -1.37
CA MET A 262 -7.16 1.08 -2.09
C MET A 262 -7.50 -0.17 -2.91
N ALA A 263 -8.25 -1.11 -2.34
CA ALA A 263 -8.72 -2.30 -3.05
C ALA A 263 -9.59 -1.94 -4.26
N LYS A 264 -10.57 -1.05 -4.07
CA LYS A 264 -11.44 -0.59 -5.16
C LYS A 264 -10.63 0.08 -6.27
N ASN A 265 -9.73 1.00 -5.92
CA ASN A 265 -8.87 1.67 -6.89
C ASN A 265 -8.02 0.67 -7.68
N ALA A 266 -7.45 -0.32 -7.01
CA ALA A 266 -6.69 -1.37 -7.68
C ALA A 266 -7.56 -2.19 -8.66
N LEU A 267 -8.75 -2.59 -8.24
CA LEU A 267 -9.69 -3.32 -9.10
C LEU A 267 -10.07 -2.50 -10.34
N ASP A 268 -10.36 -1.22 -10.18
CA ASP A 268 -10.74 -0.32 -11.27
C ASP A 268 -9.59 -0.11 -12.26
N VAL A 269 -8.41 0.27 -11.76
CA VAL A 269 -7.22 0.56 -12.60
C VAL A 269 -6.72 -0.70 -13.32
N LEU A 270 -6.84 -1.86 -12.68
CA LEU A 270 -6.46 -3.14 -13.28
C LEU A 270 -7.55 -3.71 -14.21
N GLY A 271 -8.69 -3.06 -14.37
CA GLY A 271 -9.81 -3.57 -15.16
C GLY A 271 -10.37 -4.89 -14.59
N LEU A 272 -10.26 -5.06 -13.27
CA LEU A 272 -10.74 -6.23 -12.54
C LEU A 272 -12.07 -5.94 -11.81
N GLY A 273 -12.61 -4.74 -11.93
CA GLY A 273 -13.89 -4.36 -11.35
C GLY A 273 -14.99 -5.33 -11.73
N ILE A 274 -16.03 -5.43 -10.90
CA ILE A 274 -17.25 -6.17 -11.24
C ILE A 274 -17.90 -5.38 -12.36
N GLY A 275 -17.83 -5.87 -13.60
CA GLY A 275 -18.60 -5.32 -14.70
C GLY A 275 -20.09 -5.40 -14.32
N ILE A 276 -20.68 -4.29 -13.87
CA ILE A 276 -22.11 -4.15 -13.88
C ILE A 276 -22.43 -3.96 -15.35
N GLY A 277 -22.79 -5.05 -16.02
CA GLY A 277 -23.36 -4.98 -17.36
C GLY A 277 -24.61 -4.12 -17.24
N LEU A 278 -24.54 -2.89 -17.75
CA LEU A 278 -25.71 -2.04 -18.05
C LEU A 278 -26.40 -2.56 -19.29
#